data_e43f51f332e74115592e3416b793c7dd
#
_entry.id   e43f51f332e74115592e3416b793c7dd
#
_cell.length_a   1.000
_cell.length_b   1.000
_cell.length_c   1.000
_cell.angle_alpha   90.00
_cell.angle_beta   90.00
_cell.angle_gamma   90.00
#
_symmetry.space_group_name_H-M   'P 1'
#
loop_
_entity.id
_entity.type
_entity.pdbx_description
1 polymer ?
#
loop_
_entity_poly.entity_id
_entity_poly.type
_entity_poly.pdbx_seq_one_letter_code
_entity_poly.pdbx_strand_id
1 'polypeptide(L)'
;MVDTSMCGIFGYVGKKEQEVAVKAYFALRDLEYRGYDSWGIAAPIGKEFKLLRAVGKISEKSEGDFSDIIGKMSIGHSRWATHGGVLEKNAHPQLSRDKSVAVIHNGIIENHHELRNFLVEKTGIPESELFLSDTDTEVIPHLIAYFITTGKTFEAAFSEAGKMLEGRYAIVAMRVGESYLMAMRVGSPMVIGKSDEGYYVASDVPAFIDHTRIVAYPGDAIAMKLRAEDVLFRDQKSGEKVDPEWKTITWDKVSATKDGYPHYMLKEILEQAHSLDQAIRQDDNKLMETVKLLKGSPHLFFIGCGTAAKMAKLGELYLAKLGGKLAATFVGSEFATYIPFLDKQSLLFAVSQSGETADVLEALAAGKAHGSKIVALLNVVDSSIDRTAHRSLYINAGPEIAVASTKAATAQIAVLLLLAHAAGGKLSEGK
;
A
#
# COMPACT_ATOMS: atom_id res chain seq x y z
N MET A 1 -1.33 4.09 16.75
CA MET A 1 -1.06 2.76 16.17
C MET A 1 0.04 2.91 15.14
N VAL A 2 1.03 2.05 15.15
CA VAL A 2 2.10 2.03 14.15
C VAL A 2 1.46 1.64 12.82
N ASP A 3 1.80 2.33 11.73
CA ASP A 3 1.37 1.96 10.38
C ASP A 3 1.78 0.50 10.09
N THR A 4 0.82 -0.41 10.14
CA THR A 4 1.03 -1.85 10.00
C THR A 4 1.10 -2.32 8.54
N SER A 5 1.16 -1.41 7.57
CA SER A 5 1.19 -1.72 6.14
C SER A 5 2.60 -2.02 5.58
N MET A 6 3.53 -2.44 6.42
CA MET A 6 4.95 -2.60 6.05
C MET A 6 5.28 -3.92 5.33
N CYS A 7 4.39 -4.90 5.27
CA CYS A 7 4.65 -6.17 4.58
C CYS A 7 4.69 -6.04 3.05
N GLY A 8 5.42 -6.95 2.38
CA GLY A 8 5.49 -7.06 0.92
C GLY A 8 4.56 -8.14 0.37
N ILE A 9 3.66 -7.79 -0.55
CA ILE A 9 2.85 -8.71 -1.35
C ILE A 9 3.38 -8.77 -2.77
N PHE A 10 3.41 -9.96 -3.34
CA PHE A 10 3.63 -10.20 -4.74
C PHE A 10 2.75 -11.35 -5.25
N GLY A 11 2.18 -11.20 -6.44
CA GLY A 11 1.51 -12.25 -7.19
C GLY A 11 1.75 -12.08 -8.68
N TYR A 12 1.86 -13.19 -9.39
CA TYR A 12 2.05 -13.24 -10.83
C TYR A 12 1.18 -14.31 -11.45
N VAL A 13 0.59 -14.00 -12.60
CA VAL A 13 -0.08 -14.96 -13.49
C VAL A 13 0.33 -14.71 -14.92
N GLY A 14 0.87 -15.73 -15.60
CA GLY A 14 1.46 -15.62 -16.93
C GLY A 14 0.91 -16.61 -17.94
N LYS A 15 1.13 -16.30 -19.22
CA LYS A 15 0.70 -17.08 -20.37
C LYS A 15 1.48 -18.40 -20.55
N LYS A 16 2.74 -18.40 -20.14
CA LYS A 16 3.67 -19.53 -20.32
C LYS A 16 4.17 -20.05 -18.98
N GLU A 17 4.54 -21.30 -18.96
CA GLU A 17 5.31 -21.88 -17.85
C GLU A 17 6.70 -21.26 -17.79
N GLN A 18 7.14 -20.93 -16.58
CA GLN A 18 8.43 -20.34 -16.29
C GLN A 18 8.78 -20.55 -14.82
N GLU A 19 9.96 -20.17 -14.39
CA GLU A 19 10.43 -20.24 -12.99
C GLU A 19 9.68 -19.20 -12.14
N VAL A 20 8.40 -19.48 -11.83
CA VAL A 20 7.51 -18.51 -11.15
C VAL A 20 7.93 -18.21 -9.72
N ALA A 21 8.61 -19.13 -9.04
CA ALA A 21 9.13 -18.87 -7.71
C ALA A 21 10.39 -17.98 -7.75
N VAL A 22 11.20 -18.04 -8.79
CA VAL A 22 12.31 -17.11 -9.03
C VAL A 22 11.78 -15.69 -9.25
N LYS A 23 10.69 -15.52 -10.04
CA LYS A 23 10.03 -14.22 -10.16
C LYS A 23 9.57 -13.68 -8.79
N ALA A 24 8.94 -14.53 -7.99
CA ALA A 24 8.51 -14.15 -6.65
C ALA A 24 9.69 -13.82 -5.72
N TYR A 25 10.78 -14.58 -5.80
CA TYR A 25 12.01 -14.32 -5.05
C TYR A 25 12.57 -12.94 -5.35
N PHE A 26 12.75 -12.57 -6.61
CA PHE A 26 13.26 -11.24 -6.98
C PHE A 26 12.31 -10.12 -6.54
N ALA A 27 11.01 -10.30 -6.74
CA ALA A 27 10.00 -9.35 -6.31
C ALA A 27 10.01 -9.12 -4.79
N LEU A 28 10.10 -10.21 -4.00
CA LEU A 28 10.15 -10.11 -2.54
C LEU A 28 11.47 -9.50 -2.04
N ARG A 29 12.58 -9.78 -2.73
CA ARG A 29 13.86 -9.13 -2.43
C ARG A 29 13.80 -7.63 -2.67
N ASP A 30 13.12 -7.20 -3.73
CA ASP A 30 12.90 -5.78 -4.02
C ASP A 30 11.89 -5.13 -3.06
N LEU A 31 11.02 -5.94 -2.41
CA LEU A 31 10.09 -5.51 -1.36
C LEU A 31 10.61 -5.71 0.07
N GLU A 32 11.83 -6.25 0.27
CA GLU A 32 12.35 -6.61 1.60
C GLU A 32 12.40 -5.42 2.57
N TYR A 33 12.50 -4.18 2.05
CA TYR A 33 12.42 -2.98 2.86
C TYR A 33 11.09 -2.81 3.59
N ARG A 34 10.02 -3.49 3.13
CA ARG A 34 8.69 -3.48 3.73
C ARG A 34 8.52 -4.51 4.84
N GLY A 35 9.31 -5.59 4.83
CA GLY A 35 9.26 -6.65 5.83
C GLY A 35 10.33 -7.69 5.61
N TYR A 36 10.99 -8.12 6.68
CA TYR A 36 12.13 -9.04 6.64
C TYR A 36 12.18 -10.02 7.80
N ASP A 37 11.11 -10.14 8.58
CA ASP A 37 11.05 -11.07 9.73
C ASP A 37 10.82 -12.52 9.28
N SER A 38 10.03 -12.69 8.22
CA SER A 38 9.81 -13.97 7.56
C SER A 38 9.32 -13.76 6.12
N TRP A 39 9.43 -14.79 5.31
CA TRP A 39 8.98 -14.76 3.93
C TRP A 39 8.34 -16.10 3.54
N GLY A 40 7.60 -16.10 2.44
CA GLY A 40 7.19 -17.34 1.81
C GLY A 40 6.65 -17.13 0.41
N ILE A 41 6.70 -18.21 -0.37
CA ILE A 41 6.28 -18.29 -1.76
C ILE A 41 5.45 -19.55 -1.93
N ALA A 42 4.35 -19.46 -2.66
CA ALA A 42 3.59 -20.62 -3.09
C ALA A 42 3.32 -20.56 -4.59
N ALA A 43 3.35 -21.72 -5.23
CA ALA A 43 2.95 -21.94 -6.62
C ALA A 43 2.16 -23.24 -6.74
N PRO A 44 1.08 -23.31 -7.53
CA PRO A 44 0.35 -24.54 -7.78
C PRO A 44 1.14 -25.41 -8.76
N ILE A 45 1.48 -26.62 -8.34
CA ILE A 45 2.17 -27.62 -9.15
C ILE A 45 1.29 -28.88 -9.18
N GLY A 46 0.67 -29.15 -10.32
CA GLY A 46 -0.31 -30.24 -10.45
C GLY A 46 -1.54 -29.97 -9.57
N LYS A 47 -1.78 -30.84 -8.60
CA LYS A 47 -2.94 -30.78 -7.70
C LYS A 47 -2.61 -30.25 -6.29
N GLU A 48 -1.42 -29.75 -6.07
CA GLU A 48 -0.96 -29.28 -4.77
C GLU A 48 -0.20 -27.96 -4.89
N PHE A 49 0.00 -27.27 -3.76
CA PHE A 49 0.92 -26.15 -3.70
C PHE A 49 2.33 -26.59 -3.34
N LYS A 50 3.31 -26.17 -4.12
CA LYS A 50 4.67 -26.09 -3.63
C LYS A 50 4.77 -24.83 -2.77
N LEU A 51 5.00 -25.01 -1.47
CA LEU A 51 5.05 -23.96 -0.46
C LEU A 51 6.46 -23.88 0.12
N LEU A 52 7.09 -22.72 0.06
CA LEU A 52 8.36 -22.41 0.70
C LEU A 52 8.12 -21.28 1.69
N ARG A 53 8.54 -21.48 2.94
CA ARG A 53 8.46 -20.46 4.01
C ARG A 53 9.70 -20.55 4.88
N ALA A 54 10.17 -19.39 5.36
CA ALA A 54 11.24 -19.33 6.35
C ALA A 54 11.17 -18.05 7.17
N VAL A 55 11.76 -18.09 8.34
CA VAL A 55 12.07 -16.93 9.17
C VAL A 55 13.36 -16.28 8.64
N GLY A 56 13.47 -14.96 8.76
CA GLY A 56 14.61 -14.16 8.33
C GLY A 56 14.41 -13.54 6.94
N LYS A 57 15.49 -13.02 6.38
CA LYS A 57 15.48 -12.28 5.13
C LYS A 57 15.49 -13.20 3.91
N ILE A 58 14.69 -12.86 2.91
CA ILE A 58 14.72 -13.60 1.64
C ILE A 58 16.02 -13.33 0.87
N SER A 59 16.66 -12.17 1.05
CA SER A 59 17.96 -11.84 0.45
C SER A 59 19.12 -12.73 0.91
N GLU A 60 18.95 -13.51 1.99
CA GLU A 60 19.90 -14.53 2.42
C GLU A 60 19.83 -15.82 1.61
N LYS A 61 18.84 -15.94 0.72
CA LYS A 61 18.66 -17.06 -0.21
C LYS A 61 19.28 -16.73 -1.57
N SER A 62 19.49 -17.77 -2.36
CA SER A 62 19.95 -17.67 -3.74
C SER A 62 18.84 -17.99 -4.73
N GLU A 63 18.95 -17.52 -5.96
CA GLU A 63 18.02 -17.81 -7.04
C GLU A 63 17.85 -19.32 -7.25
N GLY A 64 18.94 -20.10 -7.13
CA GLY A 64 18.93 -21.55 -7.28
C GLY A 64 18.03 -22.30 -6.29
N ASP A 65 17.71 -21.69 -5.13
CA ASP A 65 16.79 -22.28 -4.14
C ASP A 65 15.32 -22.30 -4.65
N PHE A 66 15.01 -21.61 -5.75
CA PHE A 66 13.67 -21.43 -6.29
C PHE A 66 13.49 -21.93 -7.73
N SER A 67 14.56 -22.27 -8.43
CA SER A 67 14.57 -22.55 -9.89
C SER A 67 13.82 -23.82 -10.30
N ASP A 68 13.58 -24.75 -9.39
CA ASP A 68 12.85 -26.00 -9.62
C ASP A 68 11.32 -25.84 -9.65
N ILE A 69 10.81 -24.65 -9.33
CA ILE A 69 9.37 -24.37 -9.26
C ILE A 69 8.92 -23.68 -10.54
N ILE A 70 8.57 -24.51 -11.52
CA ILE A 70 8.10 -24.08 -12.84
C ILE A 70 6.57 -24.11 -12.87
N GLY A 71 5.95 -23.03 -13.35
CA GLY A 71 4.50 -22.90 -13.43
C GLY A 71 4.08 -21.61 -14.13
N LYS A 72 2.78 -21.33 -14.10
CA LYS A 72 2.19 -20.12 -14.71
C LYS A 72 1.85 -19.03 -13.71
N MET A 73 1.79 -19.35 -12.42
CA MET A 73 1.43 -18.38 -11.38
C MET A 73 2.12 -18.69 -10.06
N SER A 74 2.34 -17.64 -9.28
CA SER A 74 2.86 -17.72 -7.91
C SER A 74 2.35 -16.55 -7.08
N ILE A 75 2.32 -16.73 -5.76
CA ILE A 75 2.17 -15.66 -4.79
C ILE A 75 3.33 -15.70 -3.81
N GLY A 76 3.75 -14.53 -3.34
CA GLY A 76 4.85 -14.38 -2.40
C GLY A 76 4.60 -13.26 -1.40
N HIS A 77 5.19 -13.38 -0.22
CA HIS A 77 5.02 -12.43 0.88
C HIS A 77 6.30 -12.27 1.67
N SER A 78 6.65 -11.02 2.00
CA SER A 78 7.66 -10.67 2.99
C SER A 78 6.98 -10.00 4.17
N ARG A 79 7.18 -10.57 5.37
CA ARG A 79 6.39 -10.22 6.56
C ARG A 79 7.16 -9.32 7.51
N TRP A 80 6.48 -8.30 8.00
CA TRP A 80 6.77 -7.60 9.25
C TRP A 80 5.77 -8.11 10.29
N ALA A 81 6.24 -8.76 11.35
CA ALA A 81 5.38 -9.42 12.32
C ALA A 81 4.60 -8.42 13.17
N THR A 82 3.27 -8.43 13.03
CA THR A 82 2.33 -7.62 13.84
C THR A 82 1.48 -8.50 14.74
N HIS A 83 0.89 -9.58 14.21
CA HIS A 83 0.08 -10.57 14.93
C HIS A 83 0.75 -11.94 14.87
N GLY A 84 0.96 -12.56 16.01
CA GLY A 84 1.72 -13.80 16.14
C GLY A 84 3.24 -13.58 16.07
N GLY A 85 4.01 -14.44 16.73
CA GLY A 85 5.47 -14.36 16.78
C GLY A 85 6.14 -14.58 15.43
N VAL A 86 7.45 -14.32 15.37
CA VAL A 86 8.29 -14.61 14.21
C VAL A 86 8.56 -16.12 14.19
N LEU A 87 7.64 -16.86 13.59
CA LEU A 87 7.66 -18.33 13.48
C LEU A 87 7.30 -18.71 12.03
N GLU A 88 7.84 -19.82 11.53
CA GLU A 88 7.55 -20.28 10.18
C GLU A 88 6.07 -20.55 9.94
N LYS A 89 5.34 -21.09 10.93
CA LYS A 89 3.88 -21.31 10.83
C LYS A 89 3.09 -20.03 10.62
N ASN A 90 3.63 -18.88 11.05
CA ASN A 90 3.03 -17.56 10.93
C ASN A 90 3.47 -16.80 9.67
N ALA A 91 4.43 -17.36 8.90
CA ALA A 91 4.79 -16.81 7.60
C ALA A 91 3.69 -17.06 6.57
N HIS A 92 3.44 -16.09 5.68
CA HIS A 92 2.53 -16.26 4.55
C HIS A 92 3.26 -16.90 3.36
N PRO A 93 2.55 -17.57 2.45
CA PRO A 93 1.11 -17.77 2.34
C PRO A 93 0.55 -18.68 3.44
N GLN A 94 -0.68 -18.35 3.92
CA GLN A 94 -1.48 -19.24 4.75
C GLN A 94 -2.38 -20.12 3.87
N LEU A 95 -2.60 -21.35 4.28
CA LEU A 95 -3.39 -22.33 3.51
C LEU A 95 -4.72 -22.64 4.20
N SER A 96 -5.73 -23.00 3.42
CA SER A 96 -6.91 -23.69 3.94
C SER A 96 -6.53 -25.08 4.48
N ARG A 97 -7.36 -25.66 5.36
CA ARG A 97 -7.11 -26.97 5.97
C ARG A 97 -6.94 -28.09 4.94
N ASP A 98 -7.74 -28.04 3.87
CA ASP A 98 -7.68 -28.97 2.75
C ASP A 98 -6.53 -28.66 1.77
N LYS A 99 -5.76 -27.62 2.06
CA LYS A 99 -4.64 -27.10 1.24
C LYS A 99 -5.03 -26.74 -0.20
N SER A 100 -6.31 -26.51 -0.47
CA SER A 100 -6.78 -26.14 -1.81
C SER A 100 -6.68 -24.66 -2.11
N VAL A 101 -6.62 -23.79 -1.08
CA VAL A 101 -6.55 -22.34 -1.19
C VAL A 101 -5.30 -21.83 -0.46
N ALA A 102 -4.55 -20.94 -1.10
CA ALA A 102 -3.41 -20.22 -0.53
C ALA A 102 -3.67 -18.72 -0.56
N VAL A 103 -3.36 -18.02 0.54
CA VAL A 103 -3.60 -16.59 0.70
C VAL A 103 -2.39 -15.89 1.28
N ILE A 104 -2.05 -14.72 0.71
CA ILE A 104 -1.15 -13.74 1.30
C ILE A 104 -1.94 -12.49 1.66
N HIS A 105 -1.54 -11.81 2.74
CA HIS A 105 -2.29 -10.70 3.31
C HIS A 105 -1.35 -9.67 3.94
N ASN A 106 -1.58 -8.40 3.64
CA ASN A 106 -1.06 -7.24 4.37
C ASN A 106 -2.20 -6.58 5.12
N GLY A 107 -1.95 -6.14 6.33
CA GLY A 107 -2.92 -5.42 7.14
C GLY A 107 -3.40 -6.22 8.36
N ILE A 108 -4.61 -5.93 8.81
CA ILE A 108 -5.22 -6.56 9.99
C ILE A 108 -6.69 -6.85 9.69
N ILE A 109 -7.12 -8.09 9.95
CA ILE A 109 -8.52 -8.48 9.98
C ILE A 109 -9.01 -8.32 11.42
N GLU A 110 -9.71 -7.20 11.67
CA GLU A 110 -10.10 -6.79 13.03
C GLU A 110 -11.08 -7.77 13.68
N ASN A 111 -12.00 -8.33 12.89
CA ASN A 111 -13.01 -9.28 13.35
C ASN A 111 -12.56 -10.75 13.24
N HIS A 112 -11.25 -11.05 13.18
CA HIS A 112 -10.76 -12.42 12.96
C HIS A 112 -11.21 -13.42 14.05
N HIS A 113 -11.39 -12.99 15.29
CA HIS A 113 -11.90 -13.86 16.36
C HIS A 113 -13.35 -14.30 16.10
N GLU A 114 -14.21 -13.39 15.64
CA GLU A 114 -15.60 -13.69 15.27
C GLU A 114 -15.65 -14.65 14.10
N LEU A 115 -14.78 -14.45 13.10
CA LEU A 115 -14.66 -15.33 11.95
C LEU A 115 -14.13 -16.72 12.30
N ARG A 116 -13.21 -16.85 13.27
CA ARG A 116 -12.79 -18.14 13.82
C ARG A 116 -13.96 -18.88 14.43
N ASN A 117 -14.73 -18.23 15.30
CA ASN A 117 -15.90 -18.81 15.94
C ASN A 117 -16.95 -19.25 14.89
N PHE A 118 -17.24 -18.42 13.89
CA PHE A 118 -18.11 -18.74 12.77
C PHE A 118 -17.65 -20.02 12.04
N LEU A 119 -16.37 -20.12 11.71
CA LEU A 119 -15.82 -21.28 10.98
C LEU A 119 -15.87 -22.56 11.83
N VAL A 120 -15.58 -22.50 13.13
CA VAL A 120 -15.71 -23.62 14.06
C VAL A 120 -17.17 -24.09 14.11
N GLU A 121 -18.12 -23.17 14.26
CA GLU A 121 -19.56 -23.50 14.28
C GLU A 121 -20.02 -24.14 12.96
N LYS A 122 -19.64 -23.58 11.81
CA LYS A 122 -20.11 -24.04 10.50
C LYS A 122 -19.45 -25.33 10.04
N THR A 123 -18.20 -25.58 10.43
CA THR A 123 -17.46 -26.79 10.03
C THR A 123 -17.57 -27.92 11.02
N GLY A 124 -17.87 -27.62 12.29
CA GLY A 124 -17.84 -28.59 13.37
C GLY A 124 -16.43 -29.07 13.75
N ILE A 125 -15.38 -28.42 13.22
CA ILE A 125 -13.99 -28.76 13.46
C ILE A 125 -13.49 -27.95 14.65
N PRO A 126 -12.84 -28.56 15.67
CA PRO A 126 -12.27 -27.83 16.78
C PRO A 126 -11.27 -26.75 16.33
N GLU A 127 -11.23 -25.63 17.02
CA GLU A 127 -10.36 -24.48 16.66
C GLU A 127 -8.88 -24.89 16.52
N SER A 128 -8.38 -25.71 17.46
CA SER A 128 -6.99 -26.20 17.46
C SER A 128 -6.62 -27.12 16.29
N GLU A 129 -7.63 -27.70 15.61
CA GLU A 129 -7.43 -28.52 14.42
C GLU A 129 -7.67 -27.73 13.13
N LEU A 130 -8.44 -26.65 13.19
CA LEU A 130 -8.76 -25.81 12.05
C LEU A 130 -7.66 -24.76 11.80
N PHE A 131 -7.15 -24.15 12.86
CA PHE A 131 -6.15 -23.08 12.79
C PHE A 131 -4.79 -23.52 13.32
N LEU A 132 -3.77 -23.45 12.48
CA LEU A 132 -2.40 -23.88 12.80
C LEU A 132 -1.47 -22.70 13.09
N SER A 133 -1.83 -21.49 12.64
CA SER A 133 -1.07 -20.27 12.90
C SER A 133 -1.73 -19.39 13.96
N ASP A 134 -0.95 -18.44 14.47
CA ASP A 134 -1.41 -17.43 15.40
C ASP A 134 -1.85 -16.14 14.67
N THR A 135 -1.91 -16.16 13.32
CA THR A 135 -2.21 -14.98 12.52
C THR A 135 -3.72 -14.77 12.35
N ASP A 136 -4.11 -13.53 12.18
CA ASP A 136 -5.44 -13.12 11.73
C ASP A 136 -5.72 -13.57 10.28
N THR A 137 -4.69 -13.72 9.48
CA THR A 137 -4.76 -14.07 8.06
C THR A 137 -5.38 -15.43 7.81
N GLU A 138 -5.16 -16.42 8.68
CA GLU A 138 -5.55 -17.82 8.43
C GLU A 138 -7.08 -18.00 8.33
N VAL A 139 -7.88 -17.06 8.86
CA VAL A 139 -9.34 -17.10 8.66
C VAL A 139 -9.74 -16.97 7.19
N ILE A 140 -8.94 -16.27 6.37
CA ILE A 140 -9.30 -15.95 4.98
C ILE A 140 -9.32 -17.20 4.09
N PRO A 141 -8.24 -18.02 4.00
CA PRO A 141 -8.29 -19.24 3.18
C PRO A 141 -9.34 -20.24 3.69
N HIS A 142 -9.61 -20.29 5.00
CA HIS A 142 -10.66 -21.14 5.56
C HIS A 142 -12.07 -20.67 5.17
N LEU A 143 -12.35 -19.35 5.19
CA LEU A 143 -13.63 -18.80 4.73
C LEU A 143 -13.85 -19.11 3.24
N ILE A 144 -12.84 -18.89 2.40
CA ILE A 144 -12.92 -19.18 0.97
C ILE A 144 -13.21 -20.67 0.74
N ALA A 145 -12.46 -21.56 1.42
CA ALA A 145 -12.66 -23.00 1.32
C ALA A 145 -14.06 -23.41 1.80
N TYR A 146 -14.54 -22.86 2.93
CA TYR A 146 -15.90 -23.09 3.42
C TYR A 146 -16.94 -22.70 2.36
N PHE A 147 -16.86 -21.52 1.76
CA PHE A 147 -17.83 -21.13 0.72
C PHE A 147 -17.75 -22.01 -0.53
N ILE A 148 -16.58 -22.54 -0.88
CA ILE A 148 -16.44 -23.52 -1.95
C ILE A 148 -17.20 -24.80 -1.60
N THR A 149 -17.14 -25.29 -0.36
CA THR A 149 -17.91 -26.49 0.05
C THR A 149 -19.43 -26.28 -0.01
N THR A 150 -19.90 -25.03 0.05
CA THR A 150 -21.32 -24.68 -0.16
C THR A 150 -21.72 -24.60 -1.63
N GLY A 151 -20.83 -24.97 -2.56
CA GLY A 151 -21.10 -25.01 -4.01
C GLY A 151 -20.77 -23.72 -4.76
N LYS A 152 -20.10 -22.76 -4.14
CA LYS A 152 -19.67 -21.52 -4.84
C LYS A 152 -18.40 -21.78 -5.66
N THR A 153 -18.27 -21.05 -6.77
CA THR A 153 -16.99 -20.97 -7.52
C THR A 153 -15.93 -20.25 -6.67
N PHE A 154 -14.66 -20.42 -7.00
CA PHE A 154 -13.57 -19.75 -6.27
C PHE A 154 -13.74 -18.21 -6.27
N GLU A 155 -14.12 -17.61 -7.42
CA GLU A 155 -14.41 -16.17 -7.52
C GLU A 155 -15.55 -15.74 -6.58
N ALA A 156 -16.67 -16.48 -6.58
CA ALA A 156 -17.80 -16.18 -5.72
C ALA A 156 -17.48 -16.40 -4.24
N ALA A 157 -16.71 -17.44 -3.90
CA ALA A 157 -16.27 -17.74 -2.54
C ALA A 157 -15.32 -16.65 -2.00
N PHE A 158 -14.39 -16.18 -2.83
CA PHE A 158 -13.50 -15.05 -2.48
C PHE A 158 -14.31 -13.79 -2.22
N SER A 159 -15.30 -13.49 -3.06
CA SER A 159 -16.18 -12.34 -2.89
C SER A 159 -17.00 -12.42 -1.61
N GLU A 160 -17.59 -13.59 -1.30
CA GLU A 160 -18.34 -13.77 -0.05
C GLU A 160 -17.45 -13.68 1.20
N ALA A 161 -16.26 -14.28 1.15
CA ALA A 161 -15.29 -14.13 2.23
C ALA A 161 -14.95 -12.65 2.45
N GLY A 162 -14.67 -11.91 1.38
CA GLY A 162 -14.34 -10.48 1.44
C GLY A 162 -15.44 -9.60 2.05
N LYS A 163 -16.72 -9.98 1.90
CA LYS A 163 -17.85 -9.25 2.52
C LYS A 163 -17.90 -9.39 4.04
N MET A 164 -17.27 -10.45 4.57
CA MET A 164 -17.25 -10.73 6.00
C MET A 164 -16.03 -10.12 6.71
N LEU A 165 -15.03 -9.68 5.96
CA LEU A 165 -13.80 -9.13 6.54
C LEU A 165 -14.00 -7.68 6.96
N GLU A 166 -13.56 -7.36 8.17
CA GLU A 166 -13.50 -5.99 8.69
C GLU A 166 -12.05 -5.60 8.96
N GLY A 167 -11.72 -4.33 8.73
CA GLY A 167 -10.37 -3.79 8.93
C GLY A 167 -9.71 -3.29 7.65
N ARG A 168 -8.40 -3.12 7.72
CA ARG A 168 -7.56 -2.64 6.59
C ARG A 168 -6.72 -3.81 6.08
N TYR A 169 -6.87 -4.13 4.81
CA TYR A 169 -6.21 -5.29 4.23
C TYR A 169 -5.89 -5.14 2.74
N ALA A 170 -4.90 -5.89 2.28
CA ALA A 170 -4.67 -6.23 0.89
C ALA A 170 -4.45 -7.75 0.82
N ILE A 171 -5.24 -8.43 0.02
CA ILE A 171 -5.31 -9.89 -0.05
C ILE A 171 -5.04 -10.35 -1.47
N VAL A 172 -4.21 -11.38 -1.63
CA VAL A 172 -4.11 -12.14 -2.87
C VAL A 172 -4.31 -13.61 -2.56
N ALA A 173 -5.19 -14.24 -3.32
CA ALA A 173 -5.54 -15.65 -3.15
C ALA A 173 -5.36 -16.42 -4.46
N MET A 174 -4.95 -17.67 -4.35
CA MET A 174 -4.98 -18.64 -5.45
C MET A 174 -5.56 -19.97 -4.98
N ARG A 175 -6.08 -20.74 -5.92
CA ARG A 175 -6.64 -22.06 -5.69
C ARG A 175 -6.02 -23.09 -6.63
N VAL A 176 -5.75 -24.27 -6.10
CA VAL A 176 -5.31 -25.42 -6.92
C VAL A 176 -6.38 -25.77 -7.97
N GLY A 177 -5.95 -25.95 -9.20
CA GLY A 177 -6.84 -26.26 -10.34
C GLY A 177 -7.43 -25.03 -11.04
N GLU A 178 -7.25 -23.82 -10.49
CA GLU A 178 -7.58 -22.57 -11.17
C GLU A 178 -6.35 -21.96 -11.86
N SER A 179 -6.59 -21.18 -12.91
CA SER A 179 -5.53 -20.53 -13.70
C SER A 179 -5.52 -19.01 -13.54
N TYR A 180 -6.03 -18.51 -12.42
CA TYR A 180 -6.11 -17.07 -12.12
C TYR A 180 -5.90 -16.80 -10.64
N LEU A 181 -5.51 -15.57 -10.33
CA LEU A 181 -5.46 -15.05 -8.97
C LEU A 181 -6.71 -14.23 -8.68
N MET A 182 -7.12 -14.23 -7.42
CA MET A 182 -8.07 -13.25 -6.90
C MET A 182 -7.33 -12.28 -5.99
N ALA A 183 -7.65 -10.98 -6.10
CA ALA A 183 -7.07 -9.95 -5.24
C ALA A 183 -8.13 -8.94 -4.83
N MET A 184 -7.95 -8.32 -3.66
CA MET A 184 -8.80 -7.24 -3.16
C MET A 184 -8.03 -6.42 -2.12
N ARG A 185 -8.38 -5.13 -2.01
CA ARG A 185 -7.84 -4.27 -0.95
C ARG A 185 -8.92 -3.42 -0.30
N VAL A 186 -8.68 -3.08 0.98
CA VAL A 186 -9.35 -1.99 1.71
C VAL A 186 -8.29 -1.28 2.54
N GLY A 187 -7.97 -0.04 2.19
CA GLY A 187 -7.03 0.79 2.94
C GLY A 187 -5.55 0.42 2.83
N SER A 188 -5.16 -0.83 2.60
CA SER A 188 -3.75 -1.24 2.40
C SER A 188 -3.31 -1.06 0.94
N PRO A 189 -2.04 -0.74 0.66
CA PRO A 189 -1.58 -0.49 -0.71
C PRO A 189 -1.59 -1.75 -1.58
N MET A 190 -2.00 -1.57 -2.85
CA MET A 190 -1.95 -2.60 -3.90
C MET A 190 -1.85 -1.94 -5.27
N VAL A 191 -1.05 -2.51 -6.14
CA VAL A 191 -0.88 -2.09 -7.52
C VAL A 191 -0.92 -3.31 -8.44
N ILE A 192 -1.54 -3.14 -9.62
CA ILE A 192 -1.60 -4.15 -10.67
C ILE A 192 -0.67 -3.73 -11.79
N GLY A 193 0.22 -4.62 -12.22
CA GLY A 193 1.08 -4.44 -13.38
C GLY A 193 0.58 -5.23 -14.59
N LYS A 194 0.61 -4.62 -15.77
CA LYS A 194 0.23 -5.25 -17.04
C LYS A 194 1.43 -5.38 -17.94
N SER A 195 1.73 -6.61 -18.40
CA SER A 195 2.77 -6.88 -19.40
C SER A 195 2.24 -7.76 -20.54
N ASP A 196 3.05 -7.95 -21.58
CA ASP A 196 2.73 -8.88 -22.67
C ASP A 196 2.76 -10.34 -22.22
N GLU A 197 3.51 -10.65 -21.15
CA GLU A 197 3.64 -11.99 -20.59
C GLU A 197 2.52 -12.40 -19.64
N GLY A 198 1.82 -11.42 -19.05
CA GLY A 198 0.77 -11.63 -18.05
C GLY A 198 0.60 -10.44 -17.12
N TYR A 199 0.03 -10.72 -15.93
CA TYR A 199 -0.30 -9.70 -14.94
C TYR A 199 0.42 -9.94 -13.61
N TYR A 200 0.70 -8.83 -12.95
CA TYR A 200 1.33 -8.74 -11.64
C TYR A 200 0.38 -8.08 -10.65
N VAL A 201 0.44 -8.49 -9.41
CA VAL A 201 -0.17 -7.77 -8.28
C VAL A 201 0.89 -7.63 -7.19
N ALA A 202 1.06 -6.44 -6.65
CA ALA A 202 2.04 -6.20 -5.59
C ALA A 202 1.59 -5.10 -4.64
N SER A 203 2.25 -5.02 -3.47
CA SER A 203 2.08 -3.90 -2.55
C SER A 203 2.80 -2.64 -3.01
N ASP A 204 3.80 -2.76 -3.91
CA ASP A 204 4.53 -1.63 -4.46
C ASP A 204 5.12 -1.97 -5.84
N VAL A 205 5.34 -0.94 -6.67
CA VAL A 205 5.83 -1.04 -8.05
C VAL A 205 7.22 -1.67 -8.19
N PRO A 206 8.21 -1.44 -7.29
CA PRO A 206 9.54 -2.05 -7.39
C PRO A 206 9.52 -3.57 -7.58
N ALA A 207 8.50 -4.26 -7.09
CA ALA A 207 8.33 -5.71 -7.21
C ALA A 207 8.30 -6.23 -8.66
N PHE A 208 7.91 -5.40 -9.61
CA PHE A 208 7.75 -5.82 -11.02
C PHE A 208 8.15 -4.76 -12.06
N ILE A 209 8.78 -3.66 -11.65
CA ILE A 209 9.12 -2.55 -12.57
C ILE A 209 10.05 -2.99 -13.70
N ASP A 210 10.87 -4.02 -13.50
CA ASP A 210 11.72 -4.61 -14.53
C ASP A 210 10.94 -5.35 -15.61
N HIS A 211 9.68 -5.71 -15.33
CA HIS A 211 8.82 -6.46 -16.24
C HIS A 211 7.76 -5.59 -16.90
N THR A 212 7.30 -4.56 -16.23
CA THR A 212 6.31 -3.61 -16.79
C THR A 212 6.30 -2.29 -16.04
N ARG A 213 6.00 -1.23 -16.81
CA ARG A 213 5.76 0.11 -16.29
C ARG A 213 4.29 0.53 -16.42
N ILE A 214 3.43 -0.35 -16.98
CA ILE A 214 2.01 -0.09 -17.14
C ILE A 214 1.31 -0.60 -15.88
N VAL A 215 0.72 0.30 -15.11
CA VAL A 215 0.13 -0.01 -13.80
C VAL A 215 -1.28 0.53 -13.66
N ALA A 216 -2.07 -0.10 -12.77
CA ALA A 216 -3.33 0.41 -12.29
C ALA A 216 -3.39 0.31 -10.76
N TYR A 217 -3.97 1.32 -10.12
CA TYR A 217 -4.16 1.37 -8.67
C TYR A 217 -5.64 1.12 -8.36
N PRO A 218 -6.01 -0.06 -7.85
CA PRO A 218 -7.40 -0.36 -7.53
C PRO A 218 -7.90 0.49 -6.36
N GLY A 219 -9.16 0.90 -6.43
CA GLY A 219 -9.87 1.50 -5.30
C GLY A 219 -10.13 0.49 -4.18
N ASP A 220 -10.65 0.97 -3.05
CA ASP A 220 -11.04 0.12 -1.93
C ASP A 220 -12.26 -0.73 -2.30
N ALA A 221 -12.31 -1.95 -1.74
CA ALA A 221 -13.37 -2.92 -1.96
C ALA A 221 -13.61 -3.27 -3.44
N ILE A 222 -12.57 -3.20 -4.26
CA ILE A 222 -12.60 -3.69 -5.64
C ILE A 222 -11.98 -5.09 -5.66
N ALA A 223 -12.79 -6.09 -5.99
CA ALA A 223 -12.33 -7.45 -6.24
C ALA A 223 -11.75 -7.56 -7.65
N MET A 224 -10.58 -8.14 -7.76
CA MET A 224 -9.86 -8.31 -9.03
C MET A 224 -9.65 -9.79 -9.33
N LYS A 225 -9.99 -10.19 -10.55
CA LYS A 225 -9.66 -11.51 -11.09
C LYS A 225 -8.57 -11.33 -12.15
N LEU A 226 -7.35 -11.76 -11.81
CA LEU A 226 -6.20 -11.66 -12.68
C LEU A 226 -6.01 -12.98 -13.44
N ARG A 227 -6.17 -12.95 -14.76
CA ARG A 227 -5.85 -14.04 -15.70
C ARG A 227 -4.60 -13.66 -16.50
N ALA A 228 -4.01 -14.62 -17.17
CA ALA A 228 -2.84 -14.35 -18.02
C ALA A 228 -3.14 -13.37 -19.17
N GLU A 229 -4.37 -13.34 -19.66
CA GLU A 229 -4.82 -12.56 -20.82
C GLU A 229 -5.42 -11.21 -20.44
N ASP A 230 -6.08 -11.12 -19.27
CA ASP A 230 -6.82 -9.94 -18.83
C ASP A 230 -6.93 -9.85 -17.31
N VAL A 231 -7.40 -8.71 -16.85
CA VAL A 231 -7.82 -8.51 -15.46
C VAL A 231 -9.22 -7.90 -15.41
N LEU A 232 -10.09 -8.47 -14.58
CA LEU A 232 -11.44 -7.98 -14.34
C LEU A 232 -11.52 -7.34 -12.97
N PHE A 233 -12.00 -6.10 -12.92
CA PHE A 233 -12.24 -5.35 -11.70
C PHE A 233 -13.75 -5.31 -11.46
N ARG A 234 -14.19 -5.61 -10.22
CA ARG A 234 -15.60 -5.55 -9.79
C ARG A 234 -15.71 -4.86 -8.45
N ASP A 235 -16.61 -3.93 -8.34
CA ASP A 235 -17.00 -3.38 -7.05
C ASP A 235 -17.64 -4.48 -6.18
N GLN A 236 -17.15 -4.64 -4.96
CA GLN A 236 -17.56 -5.71 -4.05
C GLN A 236 -19.00 -5.57 -3.55
N LYS A 237 -19.52 -4.33 -3.48
CA LYS A 237 -20.86 -4.04 -2.98
C LYS A 237 -21.92 -4.16 -4.07
N SER A 238 -21.68 -3.51 -5.22
CA SER A 238 -22.64 -3.50 -6.34
C SER A 238 -22.49 -4.72 -7.27
N GLY A 239 -21.30 -5.35 -7.31
CA GLY A 239 -20.95 -6.39 -8.27
C GLY A 239 -20.70 -5.86 -9.69
N GLU A 240 -20.77 -4.54 -9.90
CA GLU A 240 -20.57 -3.92 -11.20
C GLU A 240 -19.10 -3.97 -11.63
N LYS A 241 -18.91 -4.06 -12.95
CA LYS A 241 -17.59 -3.96 -13.55
C LYS A 241 -17.05 -2.54 -13.37
N VAL A 242 -15.78 -2.43 -12.97
CA VAL A 242 -15.03 -1.18 -12.89
C VAL A 242 -13.93 -1.22 -13.94
N ASP A 243 -13.81 -0.19 -14.76
CA ASP A 243 -12.70 -0.09 -15.70
C ASP A 243 -11.51 0.61 -15.02
N PRO A 244 -10.33 -0.04 -14.97
CA PRO A 244 -9.15 0.55 -14.33
C PRO A 244 -8.54 1.67 -15.19
N GLU A 245 -8.04 2.71 -14.54
CA GLU A 245 -7.18 3.70 -15.17
C GLU A 245 -5.75 3.17 -15.22
N TRP A 246 -5.25 2.90 -16.45
CA TRP A 246 -3.88 2.46 -16.65
C TRP A 246 -2.94 3.65 -16.80
N LYS A 247 -1.82 3.61 -16.06
CA LYS A 247 -0.79 4.67 -16.04
C LYS A 247 0.57 4.09 -16.37
N THR A 248 1.46 4.94 -16.87
CA THR A 248 2.84 4.55 -17.15
C THR A 248 3.79 5.15 -16.14
N ILE A 249 4.55 4.31 -15.46
CA ILE A 249 5.59 4.72 -14.51
C ILE A 249 6.77 5.31 -15.27
N THR A 250 7.22 6.50 -14.88
CA THR A 250 8.28 7.26 -15.55
C THR A 250 9.64 7.22 -14.83
N TRP A 251 9.68 6.76 -13.58
CA TRP A 251 10.93 6.64 -12.81
C TRP A 251 11.59 5.27 -12.97
N ASP A 252 12.91 5.18 -12.70
CA ASP A 252 13.72 3.97 -12.88
C ASP A 252 13.97 3.22 -11.57
N LYS A 253 14.11 1.88 -11.64
CA LYS A 253 14.41 1.02 -10.50
C LYS A 253 15.71 1.40 -9.79
N VAL A 254 16.72 1.90 -10.52
CA VAL A 254 18.02 2.31 -9.94
C VAL A 254 17.84 3.30 -8.80
N SER A 255 16.85 4.21 -8.91
CA SER A 255 16.53 5.15 -7.83
C SER A 255 16.00 4.48 -6.57
N ALA A 256 15.44 3.26 -6.66
CA ALA A 256 14.90 2.48 -5.55
C ALA A 256 15.87 1.41 -5.01
N THR A 257 17.13 1.37 -5.47
CA THR A 257 18.16 0.43 -4.98
C THR A 257 19.14 1.12 -4.02
N LYS A 258 19.97 0.34 -3.33
CA LYS A 258 21.04 0.90 -2.45
C LYS A 258 22.16 1.58 -3.22
N ASP A 259 22.31 1.32 -4.52
CA ASP A 259 23.30 1.95 -5.41
C ASP A 259 24.74 1.96 -4.84
N GLY A 260 25.18 0.81 -4.32
CA GLY A 260 26.48 0.64 -3.71
C GLY A 260 26.62 1.12 -2.26
N TYR A 261 25.63 1.77 -1.69
CA TYR A 261 25.66 2.17 -0.29
C TYR A 261 25.31 0.99 0.65
N PRO A 262 25.89 0.91 1.86
CA PRO A 262 25.59 -0.15 2.81
C PRO A 262 24.14 -0.08 3.33
N HIS A 263 23.58 1.13 3.40
CA HIS A 263 22.23 1.38 3.92
C HIS A 263 21.46 2.37 3.04
N TYR A 264 20.17 2.16 2.84
CA TYR A 264 19.27 3.11 2.16
C TYR A 264 19.32 4.48 2.81
N MET A 265 19.27 4.55 4.14
CA MET A 265 19.31 5.82 4.87
C MET A 265 20.55 6.66 4.55
N LEU A 266 21.73 6.03 4.43
CA LEU A 266 22.95 6.76 4.07
C LEU A 266 22.87 7.32 2.64
N LYS A 267 22.40 6.49 1.69
CA LYS A 267 22.16 6.95 0.31
C LYS A 267 21.22 8.16 0.30
N GLU A 268 20.07 8.05 0.94
CA GLU A 268 19.04 9.09 0.97
C GLU A 268 19.48 10.37 1.67
N ILE A 269 20.31 10.27 2.72
CA ILE A 269 20.93 11.43 3.35
C ILE A 269 21.82 12.17 2.34
N LEU A 270 22.60 11.44 1.55
CA LEU A 270 23.50 12.05 0.56
C LEU A 270 22.76 12.57 -0.69
N GLU A 271 21.59 12.05 -0.98
CA GLU A 271 20.72 12.50 -2.08
C GLU A 271 19.97 13.81 -1.75
N GLN A 272 20.03 14.33 -0.52
CA GLN A 272 19.24 15.50 -0.12
C GLN A 272 19.54 16.74 -0.97
N ALA A 273 20.77 16.95 -1.41
CA ALA A 273 21.11 18.09 -2.27
C ALA A 273 20.31 18.03 -3.60
N HIS A 274 20.20 16.84 -4.19
CA HIS A 274 19.42 16.63 -5.40
C HIS A 274 17.92 16.75 -5.14
N SER A 275 17.41 16.11 -4.09
CA SER A 275 15.98 16.15 -3.78
C SER A 275 15.48 17.54 -3.41
N LEU A 276 16.29 18.36 -2.76
CA LEU A 276 15.98 19.76 -2.48
C LEU A 276 15.90 20.60 -3.77
N ASP A 277 16.86 20.42 -4.69
CA ASP A 277 16.84 21.10 -6.01
C ASP A 277 15.56 20.73 -6.79
N GLN A 278 15.15 19.46 -6.77
CA GLN A 278 13.91 19.03 -7.42
C GLN A 278 12.66 19.58 -6.69
N ALA A 279 12.67 19.60 -5.36
CA ALA A 279 11.54 20.05 -4.56
C ALA A 279 11.20 21.54 -4.78
N ILE A 280 12.18 22.40 -4.96
CA ILE A 280 11.95 23.83 -5.18
C ILE A 280 11.49 24.16 -6.61
N ARG A 281 11.61 23.21 -7.56
CA ARG A 281 11.16 23.37 -8.97
C ARG A 281 9.65 23.16 -9.10
N GLN A 282 8.86 23.85 -8.29
CA GLN A 282 7.41 23.83 -8.38
C GLN A 282 6.91 24.65 -9.56
N ASP A 283 5.77 24.21 -10.13
CA ASP A 283 5.02 25.04 -11.08
C ASP A 283 4.41 26.24 -10.34
N ASP A 284 4.76 27.45 -10.79
CA ASP A 284 4.32 28.69 -10.14
C ASP A 284 2.81 28.86 -10.14
N ASN A 285 2.12 28.44 -11.20
CA ASN A 285 0.67 28.53 -11.28
C ASN A 285 0.01 27.60 -10.25
N LYS A 286 0.46 26.34 -10.17
CA LYS A 286 -0.03 25.38 -9.17
C LYS A 286 0.22 25.87 -7.74
N LEU A 287 1.40 26.45 -7.50
CA LEU A 287 1.75 27.00 -6.21
C LEU A 287 0.82 28.17 -5.84
N MET A 288 0.62 29.11 -6.77
CA MET A 288 -0.24 30.29 -6.54
C MET A 288 -1.73 29.92 -6.41
N GLU A 289 -2.21 28.91 -7.12
CA GLU A 289 -3.56 28.39 -6.94
C GLU A 289 -3.73 27.73 -5.56
N THR A 290 -2.69 27.03 -5.08
CA THR A 290 -2.65 26.49 -3.72
C THR A 290 -2.69 27.62 -2.68
N VAL A 291 -1.89 28.66 -2.85
CA VAL A 291 -1.93 29.86 -2.00
C VAL A 291 -3.32 30.50 -1.97
N LYS A 292 -4.00 30.58 -3.11
CA LYS A 292 -5.37 31.12 -3.17
C LYS A 292 -6.34 30.29 -2.32
N LEU A 293 -6.23 28.96 -2.35
CA LEU A 293 -7.04 28.09 -1.49
C LEU A 293 -6.73 28.30 -0.01
N LEU A 294 -5.44 28.35 0.37
CA LEU A 294 -5.02 28.58 1.75
C LEU A 294 -5.53 29.91 2.31
N LYS A 295 -5.36 30.99 1.56
CA LYS A 295 -5.81 32.32 1.96
C LYS A 295 -7.33 32.44 2.04
N GLY A 296 -8.04 31.78 1.14
CA GLY A 296 -9.50 31.80 1.05
C GLY A 296 -10.21 30.93 2.07
N SER A 297 -9.48 30.13 2.87
CA SER A 297 -10.08 29.23 3.87
C SER A 297 -9.87 29.79 5.28
N PRO A 298 -10.93 30.18 6.00
CA PRO A 298 -10.81 30.67 7.38
C PRO A 298 -10.17 29.66 8.32
N HIS A 299 -10.56 28.39 8.21
CA HIS A 299 -10.09 27.30 9.05
C HIS A 299 -9.09 26.44 8.27
N LEU A 300 -7.82 26.51 8.65
CA LEU A 300 -6.73 25.77 7.99
C LEU A 300 -6.12 24.77 8.95
N PHE A 301 -6.23 23.48 8.61
CA PHE A 301 -5.75 22.35 9.39
C PHE A 301 -4.65 21.62 8.62
N PHE A 302 -3.41 21.66 9.14
CA PHE A 302 -2.34 20.81 8.67
C PHE A 302 -2.44 19.44 9.34
N ILE A 303 -2.29 18.36 8.56
CA ILE A 303 -2.43 16.99 9.06
C ILE A 303 -1.27 16.15 8.53
N GLY A 304 -0.65 15.39 9.40
CA GLY A 304 0.42 14.45 9.07
C GLY A 304 0.63 13.45 10.19
N CYS A 305 1.48 12.44 9.97
CA CYS A 305 1.90 11.47 10.98
C CYS A 305 3.42 11.39 11.05
N GLY A 306 3.97 11.03 12.22
CA GLY A 306 5.40 10.85 12.41
C GLY A 306 6.23 12.07 12.02
N THR A 307 7.24 11.87 11.17
CA THR A 307 8.11 12.96 10.67
C THR A 307 7.32 13.98 9.85
N ALA A 308 6.37 13.54 9.01
CA ALA A 308 5.55 14.43 8.20
C ALA A 308 4.69 15.39 9.05
N ALA A 309 4.22 14.97 10.25
CA ALA A 309 3.54 15.86 11.18
C ALA A 309 4.46 16.97 11.71
N LYS A 310 5.76 16.67 11.91
CA LYS A 310 6.74 17.68 12.31
C LYS A 310 7.00 18.69 11.19
N MET A 311 7.04 18.20 9.93
CA MET A 311 7.17 19.07 8.76
C MET A 311 5.92 19.93 8.56
N ALA A 312 4.74 19.36 8.75
CA ALA A 312 3.47 20.10 8.77
C ALA A 312 3.49 21.24 9.81
N LYS A 313 4.01 20.95 11.02
CA LYS A 313 4.16 21.97 12.07
C LYS A 313 5.13 23.10 11.68
N LEU A 314 6.24 22.77 11.00
CA LEU A 314 7.12 23.80 10.44
C LEU A 314 6.40 24.62 9.37
N GLY A 315 5.61 23.98 8.50
CA GLY A 315 4.77 24.68 7.51
C GLY A 315 3.80 25.65 8.13
N GLU A 316 3.14 25.28 9.23
CA GLU A 316 2.28 26.19 10.01
C GLU A 316 3.07 27.43 10.49
N LEU A 317 4.27 27.21 11.07
CA LEU A 317 5.10 28.30 11.59
C LEU A 317 5.59 29.24 10.46
N TYR A 318 6.00 28.65 9.32
CA TYR A 318 6.42 29.44 8.15
C TYR A 318 5.25 30.24 7.59
N LEU A 319 4.09 29.61 7.46
CA LEU A 319 2.89 30.28 6.94
C LEU A 319 2.44 31.43 7.84
N ALA A 320 2.49 31.25 9.16
CA ALA A 320 2.21 32.32 10.13
C ALA A 320 3.20 33.48 10.00
N LYS A 321 4.52 33.17 9.96
CA LYS A 321 5.59 34.18 9.99
C LYS A 321 5.73 34.90 8.65
N LEU A 322 5.70 34.19 7.53
CA LEU A 322 6.00 34.70 6.19
C LEU A 322 4.74 34.96 5.37
N GLY A 323 3.74 34.06 5.48
CA GLY A 323 2.49 34.13 4.72
C GLY A 323 1.38 34.96 5.37
N GLY A 324 1.54 35.34 6.64
CA GLY A 324 0.53 36.10 7.38
C GLY A 324 -0.79 35.35 7.57
N LYS A 325 -0.75 34.01 7.64
CA LYS A 325 -1.94 33.15 7.72
C LYS A 325 -1.85 32.20 8.91
N LEU A 326 -2.88 32.21 9.75
CA LEU A 326 -3.01 31.25 10.85
C LEU A 326 -3.43 29.88 10.33
N ALA A 327 -2.81 28.86 10.87
CA ALA A 327 -3.13 27.45 10.68
C ALA A 327 -2.99 26.72 12.02
N ALA A 328 -3.52 25.51 12.12
CA ALA A 328 -3.31 24.60 13.24
C ALA A 328 -2.87 23.23 12.71
N THR A 329 -1.89 22.62 13.37
CA THR A 329 -1.34 21.32 12.97
C THR A 329 -1.78 20.22 13.93
N PHE A 330 -2.20 19.09 13.36
CA PHE A 330 -2.68 17.91 14.08
C PHE A 330 -1.96 16.65 13.60
N VAL A 331 -1.74 15.72 14.52
CA VAL A 331 -1.37 14.35 14.18
C VAL A 331 -2.62 13.62 13.68
N GLY A 332 -2.50 12.89 12.57
CA GLY A 332 -3.64 12.23 11.94
C GLY A 332 -4.44 11.36 12.90
N SER A 333 -3.77 10.54 13.72
CA SER A 333 -4.40 9.65 14.72
C SER A 333 -5.19 10.38 15.82
N GLU A 334 -4.93 11.66 16.04
CA GLU A 334 -5.62 12.47 17.05
C GLU A 334 -6.75 13.33 16.44
N PHE A 335 -6.84 13.37 15.11
CA PHE A 335 -7.71 14.29 14.39
C PHE A 335 -9.20 14.00 14.59
N ALA A 336 -9.59 12.79 14.94
CA ALA A 336 -10.98 12.41 15.20
C ALA A 336 -11.66 13.34 16.24
N THR A 337 -10.90 13.82 17.23
CA THR A 337 -11.38 14.76 18.25
C THR A 337 -11.81 16.11 17.67
N TYR A 338 -11.27 16.50 16.51
CA TYR A 338 -11.48 17.80 15.88
C TYR A 338 -12.51 17.79 14.74
N ILE A 339 -13.05 16.62 14.40
CA ILE A 339 -14.10 16.47 13.37
C ILE A 339 -15.30 17.41 13.59
N PRO A 340 -15.80 17.65 14.83
CA PRO A 340 -16.90 18.58 15.05
C PRO A 340 -16.63 20.04 14.63
N PHE A 341 -15.38 20.43 14.40
CA PHE A 341 -14.98 21.77 13.96
C PHE A 341 -14.84 21.88 12.43
N LEU A 342 -15.10 20.80 11.69
CA LEU A 342 -15.02 20.79 10.23
C LEU A 342 -16.30 21.35 9.60
N ASP A 343 -16.10 22.15 8.57
CA ASP A 343 -17.18 22.74 7.76
C ASP A 343 -16.71 22.98 6.31
N LYS A 344 -17.58 23.56 5.49
CA LYS A 344 -17.28 23.92 4.10
C LYS A 344 -16.24 25.04 3.94
N GLN A 345 -15.91 25.77 5.01
CA GLN A 345 -14.90 26.82 5.03
C GLN A 345 -13.54 26.28 5.49
N SER A 346 -13.50 25.02 5.95
CA SER A 346 -12.31 24.34 6.38
C SER A 346 -11.48 23.88 5.19
N LEU A 347 -10.14 23.93 5.33
CA LEU A 347 -9.19 23.33 4.43
C LEU A 347 -8.26 22.42 5.21
N LEU A 348 -8.21 21.17 4.81
CA LEU A 348 -7.28 20.17 5.32
C LEU A 348 -6.06 20.12 4.39
N PHE A 349 -4.87 20.38 4.94
CA PHE A 349 -3.60 20.31 4.23
C PHE A 349 -2.84 19.07 4.70
N ALA A 350 -2.92 18.00 3.92
CA ALA A 350 -2.24 16.75 4.22
C ALA A 350 -0.76 16.81 3.85
N VAL A 351 0.11 16.41 4.75
CA VAL A 351 1.55 16.23 4.50
C VAL A 351 1.88 14.76 4.70
N SER A 352 2.28 14.09 3.62
CA SER A 352 2.62 12.66 3.65
C SER A 352 3.68 12.35 2.59
N GLN A 353 4.65 11.48 2.92
CA GLN A 353 5.60 10.99 1.93
C GLN A 353 4.93 9.98 1.01
N SER A 354 4.34 8.93 1.56
CA SER A 354 3.73 7.83 0.79
C SER A 354 2.38 8.18 0.18
N GLY A 355 1.62 9.10 0.80
CA GLY A 355 0.23 9.35 0.44
C GLY A 355 -0.73 8.21 0.77
N GLU A 356 -0.30 7.23 1.57
CA GLU A 356 -1.07 6.05 1.98
C GLU A 356 -1.25 5.95 3.50
N THR A 357 -0.88 6.99 4.25
CA THR A 357 -0.97 6.99 5.72
C THR A 357 -2.42 6.92 6.18
N ALA A 358 -2.76 5.85 6.89
CA ALA A 358 -4.11 5.49 7.31
C ALA A 358 -4.85 6.61 8.05
N ASP A 359 -4.22 7.10 9.12
CA ASP A 359 -4.81 8.11 9.99
C ASP A 359 -5.05 9.44 9.26
N VAL A 360 -4.17 9.77 8.28
CA VAL A 360 -4.35 10.94 7.42
C VAL A 360 -5.55 10.74 6.49
N LEU A 361 -5.66 9.55 5.87
CA LEU A 361 -6.79 9.22 4.98
C LEU A 361 -8.12 9.27 5.71
N GLU A 362 -8.19 8.80 6.96
CA GLU A 362 -9.39 8.87 7.79
C GLU A 362 -9.79 10.33 8.08
N ALA A 363 -8.80 11.15 8.47
CA ALA A 363 -9.03 12.58 8.67
C ALA A 363 -9.54 13.28 7.41
N LEU A 364 -9.00 12.93 6.22
CA LEU A 364 -9.44 13.49 4.95
C LEU A 364 -10.84 13.01 4.55
N ALA A 365 -11.17 11.75 4.82
CA ALA A 365 -12.53 11.22 4.60
C ALA A 365 -13.57 11.98 5.43
N ALA A 366 -13.27 12.23 6.71
CA ALA A 366 -14.11 13.06 7.56
C ALA A 366 -14.24 14.49 7.01
N GLY A 367 -13.12 15.11 6.59
CA GLY A 367 -13.15 16.43 5.96
C GLY A 367 -14.04 16.47 4.72
N LYS A 368 -13.92 15.48 3.85
CA LYS A 368 -14.75 15.35 2.64
C LYS A 368 -16.23 15.22 2.97
N ALA A 369 -16.57 14.44 3.99
CA ALA A 369 -17.97 14.28 4.46
C ALA A 369 -18.58 15.61 4.96
N HIS A 370 -17.77 16.50 5.53
CA HIS A 370 -18.18 17.84 5.97
C HIS A 370 -18.06 18.93 4.90
N GLY A 371 -17.68 18.56 3.66
CA GLY A 371 -17.54 19.47 2.52
C GLY A 371 -16.30 20.35 2.58
N SER A 372 -15.31 20.02 3.40
CA SER A 372 -14.03 20.71 3.50
C SER A 372 -13.22 20.56 2.22
N LYS A 373 -12.38 21.55 1.92
CA LYS A 373 -11.39 21.44 0.83
C LYS A 373 -10.17 20.64 1.32
N ILE A 374 -9.56 19.91 0.40
CA ILE A 374 -8.38 19.09 0.68
C ILE A 374 -7.26 19.50 -0.27
N VAL A 375 -6.10 19.80 0.31
CA VAL A 375 -4.84 20.02 -0.38
C VAL A 375 -3.83 19.01 0.17
N ALA A 376 -2.91 18.53 -0.67
CA ALA A 376 -1.90 17.57 -0.24
C ALA A 376 -0.49 18.00 -0.68
N LEU A 377 0.51 17.70 0.15
CA LEU A 377 1.93 17.72 -0.18
C LEU A 377 2.48 16.30 -0.08
N LEU A 378 2.85 15.73 -1.22
CA LEU A 378 3.12 14.31 -1.37
C LEU A 378 4.45 14.06 -2.08
N ASN A 379 5.00 12.84 -1.94
CA ASN A 379 6.08 12.37 -2.81
C ASN A 379 5.57 11.41 -3.89
N VAL A 380 4.54 10.62 -3.59
CA VAL A 380 4.00 9.61 -4.49
C VAL A 380 2.77 10.13 -5.21
N VAL A 381 2.90 10.23 -6.54
CA VAL A 381 1.80 10.58 -7.45
C VAL A 381 0.78 9.44 -7.46
N ASP A 382 -0.50 9.79 -7.61
CA ASP A 382 -1.63 8.85 -7.67
C ASP A 382 -1.84 7.98 -6.40
N SER A 383 -1.26 8.38 -5.28
CA SER A 383 -1.56 7.77 -3.98
C SER A 383 -3.01 8.01 -3.55
N SER A 384 -3.46 7.30 -2.51
CA SER A 384 -4.85 7.43 -2.00
C SER A 384 -5.17 8.84 -1.53
N ILE A 385 -4.21 9.52 -0.87
CA ILE A 385 -4.36 10.94 -0.49
C ILE A 385 -4.44 11.82 -1.73
N ASP A 386 -3.60 11.56 -2.74
CA ASP A 386 -3.59 12.33 -3.99
C ASP A 386 -4.96 12.28 -4.70
N ARG A 387 -5.52 11.08 -4.85
CA ARG A 387 -6.85 10.90 -5.45
C ARG A 387 -8.00 11.51 -4.64
N THR A 388 -7.79 11.75 -3.35
CA THR A 388 -8.76 12.38 -2.46
C THR A 388 -8.66 13.91 -2.49
N ALA A 389 -7.46 14.43 -2.76
CA ALA A 389 -7.16 15.85 -2.74
C ALA A 389 -7.79 16.60 -3.92
N HIS A 390 -8.28 17.82 -3.66
CA HIS A 390 -8.69 18.74 -4.72
C HIS A 390 -7.47 19.32 -5.47
N ARG A 391 -6.30 19.32 -4.80
CA ARG A 391 -5.03 19.76 -5.36
C ARG A 391 -3.87 19.13 -4.61
N SER A 392 -2.85 18.71 -5.36
CA SER A 392 -1.61 18.17 -4.81
C SER A 392 -0.40 18.94 -5.30
N LEU A 393 0.55 19.15 -4.39
CA LEU A 393 1.93 19.54 -4.65
C LEU A 393 2.83 18.32 -4.42
N TYR A 394 3.90 18.18 -5.20
CA TYR A 394 4.81 17.06 -5.08
C TYR A 394 6.21 17.52 -4.69
N ILE A 395 6.82 16.81 -3.75
CA ILE A 395 8.18 17.14 -3.31
C ILE A 395 9.25 16.62 -4.26
N ASN A 396 8.92 15.72 -5.18
CA ASN A 396 9.80 15.17 -6.22
C ASN A 396 11.13 14.62 -5.67
N ALA A 397 11.12 14.07 -4.44
CA ALA A 397 12.33 13.59 -3.77
C ALA A 397 12.82 12.23 -4.31
N GLY A 398 12.09 11.62 -5.25
CA GLY A 398 12.32 10.25 -5.69
C GLY A 398 11.91 9.21 -4.62
N PRO A 399 12.11 7.92 -4.86
CA PRO A 399 11.77 6.88 -3.91
C PRO A 399 12.55 7.03 -2.60
N GLU A 400 11.86 6.96 -1.45
CA GLU A 400 12.45 6.92 -0.11
C GLU A 400 12.10 5.57 0.51
N ILE A 401 13.12 4.76 0.78
CA ILE A 401 13.02 3.36 1.19
C ILE A 401 13.38 3.18 2.68
N ALA A 402 14.23 4.06 3.21
CA ALA A 402 14.58 4.02 4.63
C ALA A 402 13.34 4.24 5.51
N VAL A 403 13.24 3.48 6.60
CA VAL A 403 12.11 3.58 7.54
C VAL A 403 11.98 4.98 8.15
N ALA A 404 13.11 5.57 8.54
CA ALA A 404 13.13 6.95 8.99
C ALA A 404 13.23 7.89 7.78
N SER A 405 12.31 8.83 7.66
CA SER A 405 12.29 9.81 6.58
C SER A 405 13.48 10.75 6.65
N THR A 406 14.15 10.96 5.54
CA THR A 406 15.34 11.77 5.37
C THR A 406 15.16 12.83 4.28
N LYS A 407 15.40 12.48 3.02
CA LYS A 407 15.29 13.39 1.87
C LYS A 407 13.87 13.89 1.62
N ALA A 408 12.85 13.06 1.90
CA ALA A 408 11.47 13.50 1.77
C ALA A 408 11.11 14.56 2.82
N ALA A 409 11.59 14.42 4.07
CA ALA A 409 11.34 15.38 5.12
C ALA A 409 11.93 16.75 4.76
N THR A 410 13.19 16.80 4.32
CA THR A 410 13.84 18.07 3.92
C THR A 410 13.20 18.68 2.67
N ALA A 411 12.77 17.85 1.72
CA ALA A 411 12.04 18.31 0.54
C ALA A 411 10.64 18.86 0.92
N GLN A 412 9.94 18.27 1.90
CA GLN A 412 8.69 18.81 2.44
C GLN A 412 8.90 20.20 3.06
N ILE A 413 9.97 20.38 3.84
CA ILE A 413 10.34 21.68 4.42
C ILE A 413 10.54 22.71 3.31
N ALA A 414 11.29 22.38 2.26
CA ALA A 414 11.57 23.29 1.16
C ALA A 414 10.29 23.75 0.45
N VAL A 415 9.37 22.84 0.11
CA VAL A 415 8.12 23.20 -0.54
C VAL A 415 7.21 24.02 0.39
N LEU A 416 7.13 23.67 1.68
CA LEU A 416 6.33 24.43 2.66
C LEU A 416 6.87 25.85 2.88
N LEU A 417 8.20 26.01 2.90
CA LEU A 417 8.85 27.32 2.97
C LEU A 417 8.56 28.17 1.72
N LEU A 418 8.69 27.55 0.53
CA LEU A 418 8.37 28.21 -0.74
C LEU A 418 6.88 28.63 -0.79
N LEU A 419 5.98 27.78 -0.32
CA LEU A 419 4.55 28.06 -0.23
C LEU A 419 4.25 29.25 0.72
N ALA A 420 4.98 29.32 1.83
CA ALA A 420 4.85 30.43 2.79
C ALA A 420 5.35 31.76 2.20
N HIS A 421 6.48 31.75 1.48
CA HIS A 421 6.96 32.92 0.72
C HIS A 421 5.96 33.35 -0.35
N ALA A 422 5.43 32.41 -1.11
CA ALA A 422 4.39 32.70 -2.11
C ALA A 422 3.13 33.31 -1.47
N ALA A 423 2.72 32.79 -0.32
CA ALA A 423 1.60 33.35 0.44
C ALA A 423 1.87 34.78 0.94
N GLY A 424 3.11 35.11 1.26
CA GLY A 424 3.55 36.46 1.63
C GLY A 424 3.73 37.41 0.44
N GLY A 425 3.54 36.95 -0.79
CA GLY A 425 3.78 37.74 -2.02
C GLY A 425 5.25 37.89 -2.38
N LYS A 426 6.11 37.01 -1.88
CA LYS A 426 7.57 37.05 -1.98
C LYS A 426 8.16 35.76 -2.58
N LEU A 427 7.47 35.21 -3.58
CA LEU A 427 7.87 33.94 -4.20
C LEU A 427 9.30 33.96 -4.74
N SER A 428 9.74 35.08 -5.33
CA SER A 428 11.10 35.25 -5.84
C SER A 428 12.19 35.25 -4.74
N GLU A 429 11.83 35.62 -3.49
CA GLU A 429 12.75 35.53 -2.37
C GLU A 429 12.83 34.09 -1.82
N GLY A 430 11.82 33.27 -2.07
CA GLY A 430 11.75 31.87 -1.63
C GLY A 430 12.47 30.90 -2.56
N LYS A 431 12.65 31.25 -3.83
CA LYS A 431 13.42 30.51 -4.84
C LYS A 431 14.91 30.87 -4.77
#